data_d9bb26ecae5e60342d55daaae8d9213a
#
_entry.id   d9bb26ecae5e60342d55daaae8d9213a
#
_cell.length_a   1.000
_cell.length_b   1.000
_cell.length_c   1.000
_cell.angle_alpha   90.00
_cell.angle_beta   90.00
_cell.angle_gamma   90.00
#
_symmetry.space_group_name_H-M   'P 1'
#
loop_
_entity.id
_entity.type
_entity.pdbx_description
1 polymer ?
#
loop_
_entity_poly.entity_id
_entity_poly.type
_entity_poly.pdbx_seq_one_letter_code
_entity_poly.pdbx_strand_id
1 'polypeptide(L)'
;MKAKLFLLFFGLLGMVVQAAAKEKIYVNSEVTTHIVMPENIKLVDISTTKIMGNQCADNMVRIKPYLEQDSIKTSFDENELLGTITLIGERHIAQYDVVYTHYPSMAASIFEVAYSDTQSYINPEVSMPKAEMVRYAWAVYGSKRKYNQVVSNAHGMKAIVNNIYTIGDYFFIDYSLQNKTKIAYDIEELRVKLTDKKETKATNSQTIELTPVYSLNPVKKFKKNYR
;
A
#
# COMPACT_ATOMS: atom_id res chain seq x y z
N MET A 1 -13.07 -42.12 64.77
CA MET A 1 -13.56 -41.32 63.61
C MET A 1 -12.42 -40.40 63.19
N LYS A 2 -11.78 -40.66 62.03
CA LYS A 2 -10.63 -39.91 61.49
C LYS A 2 -11.16 -38.95 60.44
N ALA A 3 -11.12 -37.64 60.74
CA ALA A 3 -11.45 -36.59 59.76
C ALA A 3 -10.26 -36.44 58.83
N LYS A 4 -10.49 -36.66 57.49
CA LYS A 4 -9.51 -36.40 56.46
C LYS A 4 -9.66 -34.92 56.06
N LEU A 5 -8.65 -34.13 56.41
CA LEU A 5 -8.49 -32.74 55.92
C LEU A 5 -8.04 -32.79 54.47
N PHE A 6 -8.93 -32.41 53.53
CA PHE A 6 -8.65 -32.30 52.11
C PHE A 6 -8.11 -30.89 51.86
N LEU A 7 -6.80 -30.76 51.72
CA LEU A 7 -6.15 -29.49 51.37
C LEU A 7 -6.29 -29.29 49.85
N LEU A 8 -7.23 -28.42 49.47
CA LEU A 8 -7.44 -27.99 48.10
C LEU A 8 -6.34 -26.98 47.74
N PHE A 9 -5.29 -27.44 47.09
CA PHE A 9 -4.22 -26.58 46.55
C PHE A 9 -4.77 -25.93 45.26
N PHE A 10 -5.35 -24.75 45.40
CA PHE A 10 -5.78 -23.94 44.27
C PHE A 10 -4.53 -23.30 43.65
N GLY A 11 -3.95 -23.99 42.66
CA GLY A 11 -2.86 -23.48 41.84
C GLY A 11 -3.37 -22.28 41.03
N LEU A 12 -3.06 -21.08 41.53
CA LEU A 12 -3.23 -19.83 40.79
C LEU A 12 -2.23 -19.87 39.62
N LEU A 13 -2.67 -20.43 38.47
CA LEU A 13 -1.93 -20.34 37.23
C LEU A 13 -2.00 -18.89 36.76
N GLY A 14 -1.05 -18.08 37.20
CA GLY A 14 -0.85 -16.74 36.71
C GLY A 14 -0.55 -16.84 35.22
N MET A 15 -1.53 -16.54 34.36
CA MET A 15 -1.27 -16.21 32.95
C MET A 15 -0.39 -14.97 32.95
N VAL A 16 0.92 -15.18 32.84
CA VAL A 16 1.85 -14.12 32.46
C VAL A 16 1.47 -13.76 31.04
N VAL A 17 0.68 -12.71 30.87
CA VAL A 17 0.50 -12.06 29.56
C VAL A 17 1.88 -11.51 29.22
N GLN A 18 2.63 -12.28 28.46
CA GLN A 18 3.90 -11.84 27.90
C GLN A 18 3.54 -10.77 26.87
N ALA A 19 3.65 -9.50 27.27
CA ALA A 19 3.63 -8.40 26.30
C ALA A 19 4.76 -8.72 25.31
N ALA A 20 4.41 -9.00 24.07
CA ALA A 20 5.40 -9.22 23.03
C ALA A 20 6.28 -7.98 23.00
N ALA A 21 7.58 -8.15 23.30
CA ALA A 21 8.53 -7.06 23.22
C ALA A 21 8.54 -6.58 21.75
N LYS A 22 8.37 -5.27 21.56
CA LYS A 22 8.46 -4.69 20.22
C LYS A 22 9.84 -4.98 19.65
N GLU A 23 9.89 -5.37 18.42
CA GLU A 23 11.15 -5.55 17.70
C GLU A 23 11.86 -4.21 17.58
N LYS A 24 13.19 -4.23 17.65
CA LYS A 24 14.03 -3.03 17.68
C LYS A 24 14.69 -2.81 16.34
N ILE A 25 14.65 -1.56 15.88
CA ILE A 25 15.41 -1.11 14.72
C ILE A 25 16.56 -0.25 15.23
N TYR A 26 17.79 -0.71 15.00
CA TYR A 26 18.99 0.04 15.34
C TYR A 26 19.31 1.06 14.24
N VAL A 27 19.50 2.32 14.64
CA VAL A 27 19.79 3.43 13.75
C VAL A 27 21.08 4.15 14.15
N ASN A 28 21.75 4.75 13.18
CA ASN A 28 23.01 5.48 13.38
C ASN A 28 23.00 6.79 12.60
N SER A 29 23.75 7.79 13.06
CA SER A 29 23.82 9.10 12.41
C SER A 29 24.47 9.09 11.02
N GLU A 30 25.32 8.09 10.72
CA GLU A 30 26.01 7.95 9.44
C GLU A 30 25.23 7.11 8.43
N VAL A 31 24.34 6.20 8.94
CA VAL A 31 23.59 5.24 8.11
C VAL A 31 22.11 5.67 8.04
N THR A 32 21.57 5.78 6.84
CA THR A 32 20.14 5.93 6.64
C THR A 32 19.47 4.55 6.62
N THR A 33 18.51 4.33 7.51
CA THR A 33 17.75 3.08 7.57
C THR A 33 16.51 3.17 6.69
N HIS A 34 16.34 2.22 5.78
CA HIS A 34 15.14 2.07 4.94
C HIS A 34 14.31 0.91 5.48
N ILE A 35 13.08 1.19 5.86
CA ILE A 35 12.11 0.19 6.33
C ILE A 35 11.19 -0.13 5.17
N VAL A 36 11.15 -1.40 4.76
CA VAL A 36 10.36 -1.89 3.63
C VAL A 36 9.20 -2.72 4.14
N MET A 37 7.97 -2.27 3.88
CA MET A 37 6.75 -3.01 4.18
C MET A 37 6.41 -3.99 3.04
N PRO A 38 5.76 -5.14 3.34
CA PRO A 38 5.31 -6.09 2.32
C PRO A 38 4.08 -5.59 1.51
N GLU A 39 3.52 -4.44 1.88
CA GLU A 39 2.40 -3.78 1.21
C GLU A 39 2.57 -2.26 1.19
N ASN A 40 1.69 -1.53 0.49
CA ASN A 40 1.78 -0.08 0.44
C ASN A 40 1.49 0.55 1.81
N ILE A 41 2.32 1.51 2.20
CA ILE A 41 2.15 2.29 3.43
C ILE A 41 1.15 3.41 3.17
N LYS A 42 0.20 3.58 4.07
CA LYS A 42 -0.83 4.62 4.04
C LYS A 42 -0.54 5.74 5.04
N LEU A 43 0.02 5.37 6.19
CA LEU A 43 0.38 6.33 7.23
C LEU A 43 1.67 5.89 7.90
N VAL A 44 2.51 6.86 8.20
CA VAL A 44 3.71 6.71 9.04
C VAL A 44 3.56 7.62 10.23
N ASP A 45 3.64 7.06 11.43
CA ASP A 45 3.64 7.81 12.69
C ASP A 45 4.98 7.62 13.40
N ILE A 46 5.64 8.72 13.70
CA ILE A 46 6.91 8.75 14.43
C ILE A 46 6.66 9.49 15.74
N SER A 47 6.78 8.78 16.86
CA SER A 47 6.38 9.25 18.19
C SER A 47 7.27 10.37 18.79
N THR A 48 8.33 10.80 18.09
CA THR A 48 9.37 11.68 18.65
C THR A 48 10.03 12.57 17.60
N THR A 49 10.54 13.71 18.03
CA THR A 49 11.37 14.61 17.20
C THR A 49 12.82 14.14 17.05
N LYS A 50 13.26 13.13 17.83
CA LYS A 50 14.60 12.55 17.76
C LYS A 50 14.84 11.70 16.52
N ILE A 51 13.79 11.42 15.75
CA ILE A 51 13.84 10.64 14.52
C ILE A 51 13.29 11.50 13.40
N MET A 52 14.09 11.68 12.36
CA MET A 52 13.67 12.29 11.10
C MET A 52 13.37 11.18 10.11
N GLY A 53 12.25 11.27 9.40
CA GLY A 53 11.91 10.28 8.38
C GLY A 53 10.88 10.78 7.39
N ASN A 54 10.84 10.13 6.23
CA ASN A 54 9.80 10.34 5.24
C ASN A 54 9.57 9.08 4.39
N GLN A 55 8.38 8.96 3.84
CA GLN A 55 8.06 7.92 2.87
C GLN A 55 8.75 8.24 1.54
N CYS A 56 9.62 7.35 1.06
CA CYS A 56 10.40 7.52 -0.17
C CYS A 56 9.89 6.68 -1.34
N ALA A 57 9.05 5.67 -1.07
CA ALA A 57 8.32 4.89 -2.06
C ALA A 57 6.98 4.43 -1.47
N ASP A 58 6.09 3.85 -2.30
CA ASP A 58 4.77 3.41 -1.86
C ASP A 58 4.82 2.49 -0.63
N ASN A 59 5.84 1.66 -0.52
CA ASN A 59 6.01 0.66 0.54
C ASN A 59 7.30 0.84 1.36
N MET A 60 7.96 2.01 1.26
CA MET A 60 9.26 2.23 1.91
C MET A 60 9.31 3.56 2.63
N VAL A 61 9.81 3.53 3.86
CA VAL A 61 10.12 4.71 4.68
C VAL A 61 11.61 4.73 4.98
N ARG A 62 12.22 5.87 4.87
CA ARG A 62 13.59 6.09 5.36
C ARG A 62 13.56 6.86 6.68
N ILE A 63 14.43 6.47 7.61
CA ILE A 63 14.60 7.14 8.89
C ILE A 63 16.06 7.38 9.20
N LYS A 64 16.30 8.39 10.01
CA LYS A 64 17.62 8.75 10.55
C LYS A 64 17.47 9.41 11.91
N PRO A 65 18.40 9.21 12.86
CA PRO A 65 18.44 10.00 14.09
C PRO A 65 18.60 11.50 13.80
N TYR A 66 17.90 12.31 14.56
CA TYR A 66 17.98 13.77 14.45
C TYR A 66 18.22 14.39 15.81
N LEU A 67 19.31 15.16 15.91
CA LEU A 67 19.60 16.00 17.06
C LEU A 67 19.24 17.46 16.73
N GLU A 68 18.45 18.07 17.57
CA GLU A 68 18.17 19.49 17.44
C GLU A 68 19.47 20.31 17.64
N GLN A 69 19.67 21.30 16.79
CA GLN A 69 20.90 22.15 16.82
C GLN A 69 21.09 22.90 18.14
N ASP A 70 19.99 23.19 18.86
CA ASP A 70 20.01 23.90 20.14
C ASP A 70 20.06 22.98 21.36
N SER A 71 20.20 21.65 21.16
CA SER A 71 20.26 20.70 22.27
C SER A 71 21.63 20.77 22.94
N ILE A 72 21.62 20.71 24.27
CA ILE A 72 22.86 20.62 25.10
C ILE A 72 23.58 19.28 24.82
N LYS A 73 22.86 18.30 24.29
CA LYS A 73 23.35 16.94 24.00
C LYS A 73 23.96 16.94 22.58
N THR A 74 25.22 16.54 22.48
CA THR A 74 25.98 16.50 21.22
C THR A 74 25.84 15.14 20.50
N SER A 75 25.39 14.09 21.20
CA SER A 75 25.17 12.75 20.65
C SER A 75 24.13 12.00 21.47
N PHE A 76 23.53 10.95 20.92
CA PHE A 76 22.72 9.99 21.66
C PHE A 76 23.62 8.97 22.39
N ASP A 77 23.10 8.37 23.46
CA ASP A 77 23.80 7.32 24.19
C ASP A 77 23.63 5.96 23.46
N GLU A 78 24.59 5.05 23.63
CA GLU A 78 24.47 3.70 23.08
C GLU A 78 23.24 2.98 23.65
N ASN A 79 22.43 2.37 22.80
CA ASN A 79 21.15 1.74 23.14
C ASN A 79 20.07 2.69 23.67
N GLU A 80 20.20 4.01 23.42
CA GLU A 80 19.15 4.95 23.76
C GLU A 80 17.89 4.68 22.91
N LEU A 81 16.74 4.51 23.56
CA LEU A 81 15.44 4.46 22.87
C LEU A 81 15.10 5.87 22.39
N LEU A 82 15.13 6.07 21.09
CA LEU A 82 14.80 7.35 20.46
C LEU A 82 13.30 7.58 20.42
N GLY A 83 12.52 6.51 20.23
CA GLY A 83 11.08 6.54 20.13
C GLY A 83 10.54 5.31 19.40
N THR A 84 9.30 5.39 18.97
CA THR A 84 8.60 4.31 18.28
C THR A 84 8.20 4.80 16.90
N ILE A 85 8.31 3.93 15.89
CA ILE A 85 7.73 4.13 14.57
C ILE A 85 6.57 3.16 14.36
N THR A 86 5.44 3.68 13.87
CA THR A 86 4.28 2.90 13.50
C THR A 86 4.03 3.05 11.99
N LEU A 87 3.95 1.93 11.31
CA LEU A 87 3.68 1.85 9.87
C LEU A 87 2.31 1.23 9.66
N ILE A 88 1.40 1.99 9.09
CA ILE A 88 0.03 1.53 8.77
C ILE A 88 -0.04 1.29 7.27
N GLY A 89 -0.24 0.05 6.89
CA GLY A 89 -0.39 -0.39 5.52
C GLY A 89 -1.84 -0.45 5.05
N GLU A 90 -2.09 -1.21 3.99
CA GLU A 90 -3.43 -1.43 3.44
C GLU A 90 -4.24 -2.41 4.31
N ARG A 91 -3.61 -3.44 4.85
CA ARG A 91 -4.21 -4.52 5.65
C ARG A 91 -3.47 -4.86 6.93
N HIS A 92 -2.30 -4.27 7.16
CA HIS A 92 -1.44 -4.61 8.28
C HIS A 92 -0.86 -3.36 8.92
N ILE A 93 -0.54 -3.50 10.21
CA ILE A 93 0.16 -2.49 10.99
C ILE A 93 1.42 -3.12 11.58
N ALA A 94 2.52 -2.40 11.52
CA ALA A 94 3.79 -2.78 12.15
C ALA A 94 4.26 -1.67 13.07
N GLN A 95 4.84 -2.03 14.21
CA GLN A 95 5.34 -1.06 15.19
C GLN A 95 6.69 -1.52 15.74
N TYR A 96 7.67 -0.62 15.72
CA TYR A 96 9.05 -0.89 16.12
C TYR A 96 9.57 0.17 17.08
N ASP A 97 10.39 -0.26 18.03
CA ASP A 97 11.19 0.64 18.84
C ASP A 97 12.46 1.01 18.09
N VAL A 98 12.74 2.30 17.95
CA VAL A 98 13.93 2.82 17.27
C VAL A 98 14.99 3.13 18.31
N VAL A 99 16.12 2.45 18.21
CA VAL A 99 17.22 2.48 19.18
C VAL A 99 18.48 2.99 18.53
N TYR A 100 19.19 3.89 19.18
CA TYR A 100 20.45 4.42 18.67
C TYR A 100 21.60 3.46 18.91
N THR A 101 22.54 3.40 17.96
CA THR A 101 23.83 2.73 18.13
C THR A 101 24.97 3.58 17.59
N HIS A 102 26.11 3.61 18.30
CA HIS A 102 27.32 4.23 17.82
C HIS A 102 28.00 3.45 16.68
N TYR A 103 27.65 2.17 16.51
CA TYR A 103 28.27 1.29 15.53
C TYR A 103 27.50 1.27 14.22
N PRO A 104 28.01 1.90 13.13
CA PRO A 104 27.32 1.90 11.82
C PRO A 104 27.04 0.48 11.30
N SER A 105 27.89 -0.50 11.67
CA SER A 105 27.71 -1.89 11.26
C SER A 105 26.51 -2.60 11.91
N MET A 106 26.00 -2.08 13.03
CA MET A 106 24.81 -2.59 13.72
C MET A 106 23.53 -1.93 13.21
N ALA A 107 23.64 -0.75 12.57
CA ALA A 107 22.49 -0.08 11.99
C ALA A 107 22.11 -0.76 10.67
N ALA A 108 20.86 -1.18 10.55
CA ALA A 108 20.35 -1.76 9.33
C ALA A 108 20.21 -0.68 8.26
N SER A 109 20.88 -0.81 7.12
CA SER A 109 20.62 0.06 5.97
C SER A 109 19.28 -0.24 5.29
N ILE A 110 18.86 -1.51 5.32
CA ILE A 110 17.55 -2.00 4.88
C ILE A 110 16.99 -2.90 5.97
N PHE A 111 15.76 -2.63 6.39
CA PHE A 111 15.00 -3.43 7.33
C PHE A 111 13.71 -3.88 6.64
N GLU A 112 13.61 -5.18 6.35
CA GLU A 112 12.44 -5.76 5.70
C GLU A 112 11.45 -6.25 6.76
N VAL A 113 10.22 -5.75 6.69
CA VAL A 113 9.12 -6.16 7.55
C VAL A 113 8.50 -7.43 6.99
N ALA A 114 8.56 -8.53 7.75
CA ALA A 114 7.85 -9.74 7.36
C ALA A 114 6.36 -9.67 7.74
N TYR A 115 5.50 -10.37 7.02
CA TYR A 115 4.07 -10.44 7.39
C TYR A 115 3.83 -11.02 8.79
N SER A 116 4.71 -11.93 9.25
CA SER A 116 4.67 -12.49 10.60
C SER A 116 4.82 -11.46 11.70
N ASP A 117 5.50 -10.36 11.41
CA ASP A 117 5.85 -9.30 12.38
C ASP A 117 4.85 -8.16 12.36
N THR A 118 3.80 -8.31 11.55
CA THR A 118 2.70 -7.37 11.44
C THR A 118 1.45 -7.88 12.15
N GLN A 119 0.58 -6.95 12.55
CA GLN A 119 -0.76 -7.22 13.02
C GLN A 119 -1.78 -6.89 11.94
N SER A 120 -2.82 -7.72 11.80
CA SER A 120 -3.90 -7.44 10.86
C SER A 120 -4.65 -6.16 11.26
N TYR A 121 -4.84 -5.29 10.29
CA TYR A 121 -5.54 -4.03 10.46
C TYR A 121 -6.44 -3.78 9.25
N ILE A 122 -7.75 -3.59 9.47
CA ILE A 122 -8.68 -3.23 8.41
C ILE A 122 -8.67 -1.71 8.28
N ASN A 123 -7.96 -1.21 7.27
CA ASN A 123 -7.95 0.22 6.99
C ASN A 123 -9.26 0.62 6.30
N PRO A 124 -10.11 1.47 6.94
CA PRO A 124 -11.41 1.87 6.38
C PRO A 124 -11.29 2.74 5.11
N GLU A 125 -10.13 3.34 4.86
CA GLU A 125 -9.87 4.16 3.67
C GLU A 125 -9.48 3.32 2.44
N VAL A 126 -9.26 2.01 2.62
CA VAL A 126 -8.82 1.10 1.55
C VAL A 126 -9.91 0.08 1.26
N SER A 127 -10.76 0.36 0.28
CA SER A 127 -11.80 -0.59 -0.15
C SER A 127 -11.21 -1.82 -0.88
N MET A 128 -10.09 -1.67 -1.60
CA MET A 128 -9.38 -2.79 -2.24
C MET A 128 -7.86 -2.56 -2.23
N PRO A 129 -7.08 -3.48 -1.64
CA PRO A 129 -5.62 -3.44 -1.67
C PRO A 129 -5.06 -3.52 -3.09
N LYS A 130 -3.91 -2.88 -3.34
CA LYS A 130 -3.26 -2.86 -4.65
C LYS A 130 -2.95 -4.27 -5.19
N ALA A 131 -2.54 -5.19 -4.31
CA ALA A 131 -2.29 -6.58 -4.69
C ALA A 131 -3.54 -7.29 -5.24
N GLU A 132 -4.71 -7.02 -4.66
CA GLU A 132 -5.99 -7.54 -5.16
C GLU A 132 -6.38 -6.89 -6.48
N MET A 133 -6.19 -5.57 -6.63
CA MET A 133 -6.43 -4.88 -7.91
C MET A 133 -5.61 -5.49 -9.05
N VAL A 134 -4.32 -5.75 -8.80
CA VAL A 134 -3.42 -6.41 -9.76
C VAL A 134 -3.94 -7.80 -10.13
N ARG A 135 -4.31 -8.60 -9.14
CA ARG A 135 -4.84 -9.96 -9.36
C ARG A 135 -6.11 -9.94 -10.20
N TYR A 136 -7.06 -9.06 -9.89
CA TYR A 136 -8.30 -8.94 -10.65
C TYR A 136 -8.04 -8.38 -12.07
N ALA A 137 -7.15 -7.41 -12.23
CA ALA A 137 -6.79 -6.88 -13.54
C ALA A 137 -6.21 -7.98 -14.44
N TRP A 138 -5.32 -8.85 -13.93
CA TRP A 138 -4.82 -10.02 -14.66
C TRP A 138 -5.92 -11.02 -15.00
N ALA A 139 -6.83 -11.30 -14.07
CA ALA A 139 -7.96 -12.19 -14.32
C ALA A 139 -8.89 -11.65 -15.42
N VAL A 140 -9.18 -10.35 -15.41
CA VAL A 140 -9.98 -9.68 -16.43
C VAL A 140 -9.27 -9.69 -17.78
N TYR A 141 -7.96 -9.37 -17.81
CA TYR A 141 -7.14 -9.41 -19.03
C TYR A 141 -7.08 -10.81 -19.66
N GLY A 142 -6.95 -11.86 -18.84
CA GLY A 142 -6.95 -13.27 -19.28
C GLY A 142 -8.33 -13.81 -19.62
N SER A 143 -9.42 -13.10 -19.29
CA SER A 143 -10.77 -13.56 -19.56
C SER A 143 -11.15 -13.49 -21.03
N LYS A 144 -12.07 -14.37 -21.43
CA LYS A 144 -12.61 -14.36 -22.80
C LYS A 144 -13.39 -13.07 -23.04
N ARG A 145 -13.19 -12.46 -24.22
CA ARG A 145 -13.89 -11.25 -24.61
C ARG A 145 -15.41 -11.45 -24.57
N LYS A 146 -16.11 -10.58 -23.86
CA LYS A 146 -17.57 -10.61 -23.66
C LYS A 146 -18.31 -9.67 -24.62
N TYR A 147 -17.73 -8.47 -24.88
CA TYR A 147 -18.35 -7.44 -25.71
C TYR A 147 -17.75 -7.42 -27.12
N ASN A 148 -18.50 -7.89 -28.13
CA ASN A 148 -18.03 -7.97 -29.52
C ASN A 148 -18.43 -6.75 -30.36
N GLN A 149 -19.43 -6.00 -29.93
CA GLN A 149 -20.03 -4.90 -30.72
C GLN A 149 -19.69 -3.50 -30.20
N VAL A 150 -19.03 -3.39 -29.06
CA VAL A 150 -18.64 -2.09 -28.49
C VAL A 150 -17.34 -1.64 -29.15
N VAL A 151 -17.48 -0.99 -30.29
CA VAL A 151 -16.36 -0.58 -31.14
C VAL A 151 -16.59 0.82 -31.64
N SER A 152 -15.55 1.66 -31.59
CA SER A 152 -15.52 2.99 -32.23
C SER A 152 -14.37 3.08 -33.21
N ASN A 153 -14.61 3.72 -34.34
CA ASN A 153 -13.59 3.98 -35.38
C ASN A 153 -13.55 5.47 -35.68
N ALA A 154 -12.39 6.08 -35.51
CA ALA A 154 -12.15 7.48 -35.87
C ALA A 154 -10.69 7.69 -36.23
N HIS A 155 -10.42 8.56 -37.22
CA HIS A 155 -9.07 8.99 -37.61
C HIS A 155 -8.06 7.85 -37.85
N GLY A 156 -8.51 6.72 -38.39
CA GLY A 156 -7.65 5.54 -38.59
C GLY A 156 -7.37 4.75 -37.34
N MET A 157 -7.98 5.11 -36.23
CA MET A 157 -7.94 4.38 -34.95
C MET A 157 -9.20 3.57 -34.72
N LYS A 158 -9.07 2.40 -34.12
CA LYS A 158 -10.19 1.57 -33.70
C LYS A 158 -10.06 1.29 -32.21
N ALA A 159 -11.03 1.74 -31.41
CA ALA A 159 -11.16 1.44 -30.00
C ALA A 159 -12.20 0.33 -29.79
N ILE A 160 -11.90 -0.62 -28.94
CA ILE A 160 -12.72 -1.81 -28.69
C ILE A 160 -12.79 -2.01 -27.17
N VAL A 161 -13.99 -2.10 -26.61
CA VAL A 161 -14.17 -2.58 -25.25
C VAL A 161 -14.30 -4.11 -25.29
N ASN A 162 -13.42 -4.80 -24.59
CA ASN A 162 -13.41 -6.26 -24.50
C ASN A 162 -14.28 -6.76 -23.37
N ASN A 163 -14.04 -6.24 -22.16
CA ASN A 163 -14.73 -6.64 -20.95
C ASN A 163 -14.94 -5.46 -20.00
N ILE A 164 -16.02 -5.49 -19.24
CA ILE A 164 -16.28 -4.62 -18.09
C ILE A 164 -16.77 -5.50 -16.96
N TYR A 165 -16.12 -5.42 -15.81
CA TYR A 165 -16.51 -6.09 -14.59
C TYR A 165 -16.59 -5.08 -13.45
N THR A 166 -17.55 -5.27 -12.56
CA THR A 166 -17.63 -4.54 -11.29
C THR A 166 -17.21 -5.49 -10.18
N ILE A 167 -16.19 -5.10 -9.41
CA ILE A 167 -15.65 -5.89 -8.30
C ILE A 167 -15.46 -4.94 -7.12
N GLY A 168 -16.22 -5.14 -6.04
CA GLY A 168 -16.32 -4.16 -4.96
C GLY A 168 -16.78 -2.81 -5.52
N ASP A 169 -16.11 -1.75 -5.16
CA ASP A 169 -16.41 -0.37 -5.58
C ASP A 169 -15.71 0.05 -6.88
N TYR A 170 -15.09 -0.90 -7.59
CA TYR A 170 -14.27 -0.60 -8.76
C TYR A 170 -14.83 -1.20 -10.06
N PHE A 171 -14.67 -0.44 -11.15
CA PHE A 171 -14.87 -0.93 -12.50
C PHE A 171 -13.53 -1.39 -13.09
N PHE A 172 -13.47 -2.64 -13.55
CA PHE A 172 -12.34 -3.18 -14.31
C PHE A 172 -12.72 -3.18 -15.78
N ILE A 173 -12.07 -2.31 -16.56
CA ILE A 173 -12.36 -2.11 -17.98
C ILE A 173 -11.19 -2.63 -18.80
N ASP A 174 -11.44 -3.67 -19.59
CA ASP A 174 -10.50 -4.20 -20.58
C ASP A 174 -10.85 -3.65 -21.96
N TYR A 175 -9.91 -2.95 -22.57
CA TYR A 175 -10.07 -2.36 -23.87
C TYR A 175 -8.84 -2.61 -24.75
N SER A 176 -9.05 -2.55 -26.07
CA SER A 176 -7.99 -2.67 -27.07
C SER A 176 -8.03 -1.48 -28.03
N LEU A 177 -6.86 -0.99 -28.40
CA LEU A 177 -6.70 0.03 -29.43
C LEU A 177 -5.97 -0.58 -30.63
N GLN A 178 -6.45 -0.30 -31.83
CA GLN A 178 -5.80 -0.69 -33.07
C GLN A 178 -5.50 0.56 -33.88
N ASN A 179 -4.25 0.74 -34.26
CA ASN A 179 -3.79 1.81 -35.14
C ASN A 179 -3.70 1.26 -36.54
N LYS A 180 -4.58 1.74 -37.42
CA LYS A 180 -4.59 1.41 -38.85
C LYS A 180 -3.78 2.38 -39.72
N THR A 181 -3.18 3.40 -39.10
CA THR A 181 -2.31 4.36 -39.78
C THR A 181 -0.88 3.83 -39.91
N LYS A 182 -0.06 4.51 -40.72
CA LYS A 182 1.37 4.19 -40.86
C LYS A 182 2.25 4.84 -39.78
N ILE A 183 1.68 5.73 -38.97
CA ILE A 183 2.39 6.53 -37.95
C ILE A 183 2.09 5.94 -36.58
N ALA A 184 3.08 5.92 -35.68
CA ALA A 184 2.85 5.55 -34.30
C ALA A 184 1.92 6.56 -33.61
N TYR A 185 1.01 6.07 -32.76
CA TYR A 185 0.05 6.89 -32.06
C TYR A 185 0.48 7.09 -30.60
N ASP A 186 0.45 8.33 -30.14
CA ASP A 186 0.69 8.68 -28.74
C ASP A 186 -0.66 8.90 -28.03
N ILE A 187 -0.85 8.21 -26.91
CA ILE A 187 -2.02 8.39 -26.04
C ILE A 187 -1.71 9.56 -25.11
N GLU A 188 -2.32 10.69 -25.33
CA GLU A 188 -2.18 11.85 -24.47
C GLU A 188 -2.96 11.65 -23.17
N GLU A 189 -4.22 11.22 -23.27
CA GLU A 189 -5.12 11.06 -22.14
C GLU A 189 -6.18 9.99 -22.40
N LEU A 190 -6.53 9.24 -21.35
CA LEU A 190 -7.67 8.33 -21.33
C LEU A 190 -8.70 8.85 -20.31
N ARG A 191 -9.85 9.31 -20.79
CA ARG A 191 -10.96 9.76 -19.95
C ARG A 191 -12.07 8.73 -19.92
N VAL A 192 -12.45 8.31 -18.75
CA VAL A 192 -13.59 7.42 -18.53
C VAL A 192 -14.70 8.22 -17.86
N LYS A 193 -15.90 8.21 -18.46
CA LYS A 193 -17.05 8.96 -17.97
C LYS A 193 -18.23 8.03 -17.73
N LEU A 194 -18.89 8.22 -16.59
CA LEU A 194 -20.18 7.62 -16.30
C LEU A 194 -21.26 8.63 -16.61
N THR A 195 -22.17 8.29 -17.53
CA THR A 195 -23.28 9.16 -17.96
C THR A 195 -24.61 8.44 -17.87
N ASP A 196 -25.67 9.16 -17.66
CA ASP A 196 -27.02 8.60 -17.65
C ASP A 196 -27.38 8.06 -19.05
N LYS A 197 -27.98 6.87 -19.07
CA LYS A 197 -28.38 6.20 -20.32
C LYS A 197 -29.52 6.90 -21.07
N LYS A 198 -30.39 7.62 -20.35
CA LYS A 198 -31.53 8.36 -20.92
C LYS A 198 -31.48 9.81 -20.49
N GLU A 199 -31.28 10.68 -21.44
CA GLU A 199 -31.55 12.11 -21.30
C GLU A 199 -33.01 12.36 -21.64
N THR A 200 -33.80 12.79 -20.65
CA THR A 200 -35.16 13.31 -20.90
C THR A 200 -35.11 14.83 -20.85
N LYS A 201 -35.95 15.53 -21.65
CA LYS A 201 -35.98 17.00 -21.73
C LYS A 201 -36.19 17.70 -20.38
N ALA A 202 -36.60 16.96 -19.35
CA ALA A 202 -36.92 17.47 -18.00
C ALA A 202 -35.90 17.06 -16.91
N THR A 203 -34.83 16.32 -17.24
CA THR A 203 -33.87 15.84 -16.25
C THR A 203 -32.48 16.41 -16.53
N ASN A 204 -31.81 16.94 -15.52
CA ASN A 204 -30.37 17.27 -15.61
C ASN A 204 -29.59 15.98 -15.80
N SER A 205 -28.89 15.81 -16.92
CA SER A 205 -27.98 14.69 -17.12
C SER A 205 -26.73 14.92 -16.26
N GLN A 206 -26.40 13.93 -15.42
CA GLN A 206 -25.19 13.97 -14.63
C GLN A 206 -24.09 13.17 -15.33
N THR A 207 -22.92 13.80 -15.53
CA THR A 207 -21.71 13.14 -16.03
C THR A 207 -20.68 13.17 -14.94
N ILE A 208 -20.19 11.97 -14.54
CA ILE A 208 -19.15 11.81 -13.54
C ILE A 208 -17.90 11.33 -14.28
N GLU A 209 -16.80 12.04 -14.15
CA GLU A 209 -15.50 11.59 -14.66
C GLU A 209 -14.82 10.67 -13.65
N LEU A 210 -14.43 9.48 -14.10
CA LEU A 210 -13.78 8.46 -13.29
C LEU A 210 -12.28 8.52 -13.53
N THR A 211 -11.52 8.64 -12.43
CA THR A 211 -10.04 8.62 -12.48
C THR A 211 -9.53 7.19 -12.37
N PRO A 212 -8.73 6.69 -13.33
CA PRO A 212 -8.10 5.38 -13.19
C PRO A 212 -7.15 5.34 -11.99
N VAL A 213 -7.37 4.41 -11.07
CA VAL A 213 -6.52 4.19 -9.88
C VAL A 213 -5.41 3.18 -10.15
N TYR A 214 -5.58 2.32 -11.15
CA TYR A 214 -4.60 1.34 -11.59
C TYR A 214 -4.71 1.07 -13.10
N SER A 215 -3.57 0.85 -13.75
CA SER A 215 -3.50 0.45 -15.16
C SER A 215 -2.51 -0.71 -15.32
N LEU A 216 -2.97 -1.83 -15.89
CA LEU A 216 -2.16 -3.04 -16.03
C LEU A 216 -0.98 -2.86 -16.99
N ASN A 217 -1.19 -2.26 -18.13
CA ASN A 217 -0.17 -2.08 -19.16
C ASN A 217 -0.13 -0.61 -19.61
N PRO A 218 0.41 0.31 -18.78
CA PRO A 218 0.41 1.74 -19.13
C PRO A 218 1.38 2.01 -20.30
N VAL A 219 0.86 2.05 -21.54
CA VAL A 219 1.64 2.37 -22.72
C VAL A 219 1.21 3.73 -23.24
N LYS A 220 2.18 4.65 -23.39
CA LYS A 220 1.94 5.98 -23.97
C LYS A 220 1.98 5.98 -25.49
N LYS A 221 2.76 5.08 -26.10
CA LYS A 221 2.98 5.06 -27.56
C LYS A 221 2.86 3.65 -28.11
N PHE A 222 2.09 3.47 -29.19
CA PHE A 222 1.94 2.18 -29.86
C PHE A 222 1.86 2.31 -31.40
N LYS A 223 2.39 1.30 -32.12
CA LYS A 223 2.44 1.30 -33.57
C LYS A 223 1.22 0.65 -34.23
N LYS A 224 0.77 -0.50 -33.72
CA LYS A 224 -0.33 -1.27 -34.32
C LYS A 224 -1.44 -1.62 -33.33
N ASN A 225 -1.16 -2.39 -32.33
CA ASN A 225 -2.15 -2.87 -31.36
C ASN A 225 -1.69 -2.61 -29.94
N TYR A 226 -2.65 -2.31 -29.08
CA TYR A 226 -2.49 -2.14 -27.63
C TYR A 226 -3.67 -2.81 -26.92
N ARG A 227 -3.39 -3.50 -25.83
CA ARG A 227 -4.37 -4.06 -24.87
C ARG A 227 -3.82 -4.12 -23.46
#